data_439f0e83c94f35bc4191eafd04ed943b
#
_entry.id   439f0e83c94f35bc4191eafd04ed943b
#
_cell.length_a   1.000
_cell.length_b   1.000
_cell.length_c   1.000
_cell.angle_alpha   90.00
_cell.angle_beta   90.00
_cell.angle_gamma   90.00
#
_symmetry.space_group_name_H-M   'P 1'
#
loop_
_entity.id
_entity.type
_entity.pdbx_description
1 polymer ?
#
loop_
_entity_poly.entity_id
_entity_poly.type
_entity_poly.pdbx_seq_one_letter_code
_entity_poly.pdbx_strand_id
1 'polypeptide(L)'
;MKRRTIIAGLLGMALLPGIGHAQSCGNDSIYKIPYKDTYVKQALVAENEFRVQQPKYVILPTFAEAKEVLPKPIWAGHDEEINMYWRAWEIGVGNLRNPQPGSGFIMPYIDTAYNGNIFMWDSSFILMFARYGARFFPFQNTLDNFYAKQHPDGFICREIKADGADCFERYDPVSTGPNLIPWCEMVYFHQFGDMERLHKIFPVLCSYYKWLKLNRTWRNGMYWSSGWGTGMDNMPRVPSEYSMIFSHGHMIWLDTNLQQLFIANLLLEMGFYLERWQEIEEFEDEAEQLKKYIRENLWDEETGFLYDQYADGSLCKTKGIGAYWALYSDVLNDDQTKRLVKELDNPATFKRTHRVPSLSADNARYKANGRYWQGGVWPGTNYMVMTGLKQKGFDKEAREIALNHYDQVFQVYKKTNTFFEYYAPESTEPGFMARKDFIGWTGLAPIAELIEFIIGIRGDYTNKKIVWDLNLTEANGIERYPFGPEGLVTLKANGRRSAADKPKIEVESNVDFQLVVRYGDKEETFQVVAGKNNF
;
A
#
# COMPACT_ATOMS: atom_id res chain seq x y z
N MET A 1 30.48 44.03 -21.93
CA MET A 1 31.90 44.14 -22.30
C MET A 1 32.76 43.43 -21.26
N LYS A 2 33.27 42.25 -21.57
CA LYS A 2 34.65 41.81 -21.31
C LYS A 2 34.71 40.34 -21.72
N ARG A 3 35.44 40.13 -22.83
CA ARG A 3 35.86 38.84 -23.36
C ARG A 3 36.88 38.23 -22.39
N ARG A 4 36.84 36.92 -22.20
CA ARG A 4 38.02 36.15 -21.74
C ARG A 4 38.29 34.98 -22.67
N THR A 5 39.48 34.96 -23.06
CA THR A 5 40.25 34.28 -24.03
C THR A 5 40.33 32.77 -23.79
N ILE A 6 40.23 32.03 -24.88
CA ILE A 6 40.52 30.59 -25.02
C ILE A 6 42.06 30.44 -24.96
N ILE A 7 42.54 29.52 -24.11
CA ILE A 7 43.89 28.97 -24.21
C ILE A 7 43.76 27.50 -24.58
N ALA A 8 44.11 27.20 -25.80
CA ALA A 8 44.31 25.84 -26.29
C ALA A 8 45.68 25.35 -25.80
N GLY A 9 45.68 24.30 -24.99
CA GLY A 9 46.89 23.55 -24.62
C GLY A 9 46.90 22.20 -25.33
N LEU A 10 47.75 22.11 -26.37
CA LEU A 10 48.15 20.85 -26.93
C LEU A 10 49.01 20.10 -25.89
N LEU A 11 48.63 18.89 -25.52
CA LEU A 11 49.49 17.95 -24.82
C LEU A 11 49.53 16.63 -25.57
N GLY A 12 50.76 16.21 -25.83
CA GLY A 12 51.13 15.17 -26.73
C GLY A 12 50.62 13.77 -26.35
N MET A 13 50.37 13.01 -27.39
CA MET A 13 50.22 11.56 -27.36
C MET A 13 51.57 10.92 -26.97
N ALA A 14 51.64 10.39 -25.77
CA ALA A 14 52.64 9.38 -25.42
C ALA A 14 52.07 8.00 -25.77
N LEU A 15 52.55 7.43 -26.85
CA LEU A 15 52.39 6.01 -27.18
C LEU A 15 53.10 5.17 -26.12
N LEU A 16 52.35 4.47 -25.30
CA LEU A 16 52.87 3.37 -24.48
C LEU A 16 52.71 2.05 -25.26
N PRO A 17 53.77 1.31 -25.48
CA PRO A 17 53.69 -0.04 -26.00
C PRO A 17 53.45 -0.99 -24.83
N GLY A 18 52.26 -1.56 -24.78
CA GLY A 18 51.91 -2.58 -23.82
C GLY A 18 50.69 -3.35 -24.34
N ILE A 19 50.90 -4.16 -25.37
CA ILE A 19 50.02 -5.28 -25.67
C ILE A 19 50.20 -6.27 -24.53
N GLY A 20 49.54 -6.01 -23.40
CA GLY A 20 49.33 -7.02 -22.39
C GLY A 20 48.53 -8.15 -23.02
N HIS A 21 49.11 -9.34 -23.03
CA HIS A 21 48.39 -10.57 -23.33
C HIS A 21 47.09 -10.55 -22.54
N ALA A 22 45.97 -10.56 -23.24
CA ALA A 22 44.70 -10.91 -22.64
C ALA A 22 44.88 -12.33 -22.07
N GLN A 23 45.18 -12.43 -20.78
CA GLN A 23 45.02 -13.68 -20.08
C GLN A 23 43.57 -14.07 -20.32
N SER A 24 43.36 -15.21 -20.96
CA SER A 24 42.06 -15.85 -21.01
C SER A 24 41.66 -16.07 -19.55
N CYS A 25 40.87 -15.16 -18.99
CA CYS A 25 40.15 -15.45 -17.76
C CYS A 25 39.33 -16.69 -18.08
N GLY A 26 39.76 -17.83 -17.59
CA GLY A 26 38.97 -19.04 -17.69
C GLY A 26 37.57 -18.71 -17.17
N ASN A 27 36.53 -19.16 -17.87
CA ASN A 27 35.11 -18.90 -17.55
C ASN A 27 34.79 -19.10 -16.07
N ASP A 28 35.51 -19.95 -15.36
CA ASP A 28 35.34 -20.22 -13.93
C ASP A 28 35.71 -19.06 -12.98
N SER A 29 36.53 -18.09 -13.39
CA SER A 29 36.91 -17.00 -12.47
C SER A 29 35.82 -15.91 -12.34
N ILE A 30 35.01 -15.70 -13.37
CA ILE A 30 33.92 -14.71 -13.36
C ILE A 30 32.84 -15.12 -12.38
N TYR A 31 32.58 -16.41 -12.28
CA TYR A 31 31.53 -16.97 -11.38
C TYR A 31 31.99 -17.15 -9.94
N LYS A 32 33.27 -16.95 -9.64
CA LYS A 32 33.83 -17.06 -8.28
C LYS A 32 33.85 -15.74 -7.52
N ILE A 33 33.57 -14.62 -8.17
CA ILE A 33 33.46 -13.33 -7.48
C ILE A 33 32.16 -13.35 -6.67
N PRO A 34 32.24 -13.18 -5.34
CA PRO A 34 31.03 -13.13 -4.52
C PRO A 34 30.12 -12.03 -5.04
N TYR A 35 28.88 -12.38 -5.38
CA TYR A 35 27.92 -11.47 -5.97
C TYR A 35 27.76 -10.16 -5.18
N LYS A 36 27.79 -10.24 -3.85
CA LYS A 36 27.73 -9.11 -2.93
C LYS A 36 28.84 -8.06 -3.13
N ASP A 37 29.96 -8.44 -3.73
CA ASP A 37 31.12 -7.55 -3.92
C ASP A 37 31.09 -6.83 -5.28
N THR A 38 30.08 -7.12 -6.12
CA THR A 38 29.98 -6.59 -7.49
C THR A 38 29.03 -5.39 -7.62
N TYR A 39 28.37 -4.95 -6.57
CA TYR A 39 27.39 -3.86 -6.61
C TYR A 39 27.83 -2.62 -5.82
N VAL A 40 27.30 -1.47 -6.25
CA VAL A 40 27.59 -0.18 -5.61
C VAL A 40 26.85 -0.10 -4.28
N LYS A 41 27.55 0.30 -3.22
CA LYS A 41 26.95 0.55 -1.91
C LYS A 41 26.26 1.92 -1.91
N GLN A 42 25.08 1.98 -1.32
CA GLN A 42 24.35 3.23 -1.08
C GLN A 42 24.75 3.84 0.27
N ALA A 43 25.08 5.12 0.30
CA ALA A 43 25.48 5.81 1.53
C ALA A 43 24.38 5.76 2.61
N LEU A 44 23.12 5.98 2.24
CA LEU A 44 21.97 5.95 3.16
C LEU A 44 21.76 4.59 3.84
N VAL A 45 22.22 3.49 3.24
CA VAL A 45 22.15 2.17 3.89
C VAL A 45 23.06 2.09 5.13
N ALA A 46 24.09 2.93 5.23
CA ALA A 46 24.90 3.02 6.44
C ALA A 46 24.12 3.59 7.64
N GLU A 47 23.04 4.35 7.40
CA GLU A 47 22.17 4.89 8.43
C GLU A 47 21.08 3.88 8.86
N ASN A 48 20.95 2.74 8.18
CA ASN A 48 19.94 1.73 8.51
C ASN A 48 20.29 0.97 9.78
N GLU A 49 19.74 1.40 10.90
CA GLU A 49 19.96 0.81 12.22
C GLU A 49 19.36 -0.60 12.37
N PHE A 50 18.36 -0.97 11.57
CA PHE A 50 17.71 -2.29 11.66
C PHE A 50 18.65 -3.44 11.30
N ARG A 51 19.63 -3.23 10.45
CA ARG A 51 20.58 -4.25 9.98
C ARG A 51 21.50 -4.80 11.07
N VAL A 52 21.65 -4.10 12.19
CA VAL A 52 22.55 -4.47 13.29
C VAL A 52 21.80 -4.88 14.55
N GLN A 53 20.47 -4.85 14.52
CA GLN A 53 19.64 -5.23 15.67
C GLN A 53 19.64 -6.76 15.89
N GLN A 54 19.51 -7.15 17.14
CA GLN A 54 19.37 -8.56 17.52
C GLN A 54 17.89 -8.98 17.48
N PRO A 55 17.59 -10.25 17.15
CA PRO A 55 16.25 -10.77 17.17
C PRO A 55 15.59 -10.65 18.53
N LYS A 56 14.32 -10.20 18.54
CA LYS A 56 13.45 -10.19 19.71
C LYS A 56 12.45 -11.34 19.62
N TYR A 57 12.26 -12.03 20.73
CA TYR A 57 11.28 -13.11 20.85
C TYR A 57 10.30 -12.75 21.95
N VAL A 58 9.03 -13.02 21.71
CA VAL A 58 7.96 -12.77 22.68
C VAL A 58 7.12 -14.03 22.85
N ILE A 59 6.43 -14.12 23.98
CA ILE A 59 5.30 -15.06 24.08
C ILE A 59 4.20 -14.46 23.19
N LEU A 60 3.85 -15.19 22.13
CA LEU A 60 2.81 -14.73 21.22
C LEU A 60 1.47 -14.69 21.97
N PRO A 61 0.76 -13.56 21.91
CA PRO A 61 -0.48 -13.41 22.64
C PRO A 61 -1.62 -14.22 22.01
N THR A 62 -2.62 -14.55 22.81
CA THR A 62 -3.82 -15.27 22.41
C THR A 62 -4.91 -14.33 21.92
N PHE A 63 -5.88 -14.85 21.14
CA PHE A 63 -7.04 -14.04 20.75
C PHE A 63 -7.91 -13.61 21.95
N ALA A 64 -7.98 -14.40 23.01
CA ALA A 64 -8.70 -14.01 24.23
C ALA A 64 -8.12 -12.74 24.85
N GLU A 65 -6.79 -12.66 24.95
CA GLU A 65 -6.08 -11.45 25.42
C GLU A 65 -6.27 -10.28 24.45
N ALA A 66 -6.22 -10.55 23.13
CA ALA A 66 -6.44 -9.53 22.11
C ALA A 66 -7.80 -8.86 22.25
N LYS A 67 -8.85 -9.63 22.48
CA LYS A 67 -10.24 -9.14 22.55
C LYS A 67 -10.46 -8.11 23.66
N GLU A 68 -9.68 -8.19 24.74
CA GLU A 68 -9.75 -7.23 25.86
C GLU A 68 -9.12 -5.87 25.52
N VAL A 69 -8.19 -5.84 24.56
CA VAL A 69 -7.39 -4.64 24.23
C VAL A 69 -7.79 -4.02 22.91
N LEU A 70 -8.16 -4.84 21.92
CA LEU A 70 -8.53 -4.38 20.57
C LEU A 70 -9.71 -3.39 20.61
N PRO A 71 -9.80 -2.46 19.65
CA PRO A 71 -10.98 -1.63 19.47
C PRO A 71 -12.25 -2.49 19.39
N LYS A 72 -13.32 -2.00 20.00
CA LYS A 72 -14.61 -2.69 19.98
C LYS A 72 -15.64 -1.85 19.21
N PRO A 73 -15.93 -2.22 17.96
CA PRO A 73 -16.96 -1.55 17.19
C PRO A 73 -18.34 -1.76 17.84
N ILE A 74 -19.19 -0.76 17.68
CA ILE A 74 -20.58 -0.76 18.13
C ILE A 74 -21.45 -0.50 16.90
N TRP A 75 -22.40 -1.38 16.64
CA TRP A 75 -23.40 -1.22 15.60
C TRP A 75 -24.68 -1.98 16.01
N ALA A 76 -25.66 -1.26 16.53
CA ALA A 76 -26.86 -1.85 17.11
C ALA A 76 -27.69 -2.60 16.06
N GLY A 77 -28.03 -3.85 16.34
CA GLY A 77 -28.79 -4.72 15.44
C GLY A 77 -27.94 -5.45 14.38
N HIS A 78 -26.60 -5.30 14.44
CA HIS A 78 -25.65 -5.88 13.48
C HIS A 78 -24.65 -6.82 14.16
N ASP A 79 -25.14 -7.69 15.01
CA ASP A 79 -24.29 -8.62 15.79
C ASP A 79 -23.50 -9.58 14.89
N GLU A 80 -24.04 -9.97 13.71
CA GLU A 80 -23.34 -10.85 12.77
C GLU A 80 -22.13 -10.17 12.12
N GLU A 81 -22.25 -8.88 11.78
CA GLU A 81 -21.15 -8.06 11.26
C GLU A 81 -20.07 -7.82 12.34
N ILE A 82 -20.47 -7.60 13.58
CA ILE A 82 -19.55 -7.52 14.72
C ILE A 82 -18.85 -8.88 14.97
N ASN A 83 -19.55 -10.00 14.80
CA ASN A 83 -18.96 -11.33 14.88
C ASN A 83 -17.95 -11.56 13.73
N MET A 84 -18.21 -11.06 12.52
CA MET A 84 -17.27 -11.08 11.40
C MET A 84 -15.98 -10.32 11.75
N TYR A 85 -16.08 -9.12 12.36
CA TYR A 85 -14.93 -8.37 12.85
C TYR A 85 -14.07 -9.17 13.82
N TRP A 86 -14.69 -9.79 14.85
CA TRP A 86 -13.96 -10.59 15.83
C TRP A 86 -13.34 -11.84 15.23
N ARG A 87 -14.03 -12.48 14.29
CA ARG A 87 -13.51 -13.65 13.58
C ARG A 87 -12.28 -13.30 12.73
N ALA A 88 -12.26 -12.13 12.12
CA ALA A 88 -11.09 -11.66 11.38
C ALA A 88 -9.87 -11.48 12.31
N TRP A 89 -10.05 -10.88 13.47
CA TRP A 89 -8.98 -10.77 14.45
C TRP A 89 -8.54 -12.13 14.99
N GLU A 90 -9.45 -13.05 15.22
CA GLU A 90 -9.10 -14.41 15.69
C GLU A 90 -8.18 -15.12 14.70
N ILE A 91 -8.49 -15.08 13.41
CA ILE A 91 -7.63 -15.64 12.38
C ILE A 91 -6.31 -14.86 12.26
N GLY A 92 -6.37 -13.52 12.27
CA GLY A 92 -5.19 -12.66 12.19
C GLY A 92 -4.20 -12.86 13.33
N VAL A 93 -4.69 -13.03 14.57
CA VAL A 93 -3.84 -13.36 15.73
C VAL A 93 -3.18 -14.74 15.56
N GLY A 94 -3.86 -15.69 14.92
CA GLY A 94 -3.30 -16.99 14.56
C GLY A 94 -2.13 -16.92 13.56
N ASN A 95 -1.99 -15.80 12.85
CA ASN A 95 -0.91 -15.55 11.88
C ASN A 95 0.33 -14.88 12.50
N LEU A 96 0.34 -14.62 13.81
CA LEU A 96 1.52 -14.07 14.49
C LEU A 96 2.66 -15.10 14.54
N ARG A 97 3.88 -14.64 14.31
CA ARG A 97 5.10 -15.45 14.28
C ARG A 97 6.23 -14.74 15.02
N ASN A 98 7.12 -15.54 15.62
CA ASN A 98 8.44 -15.09 16.04
C ASN A 98 9.46 -15.30 14.91
N PRO A 99 10.57 -14.53 14.89
CA PRO A 99 11.69 -14.81 14.00
C PRO A 99 12.17 -16.27 14.14
N GLN A 100 12.51 -16.90 13.02
CA GLN A 100 13.22 -18.18 13.09
C GLN A 100 14.69 -17.94 13.48
N PRO A 101 15.29 -18.79 14.32
CA PRO A 101 16.70 -18.68 14.64
C PRO A 101 17.58 -18.69 13.38
N GLY A 102 18.45 -17.69 13.25
CA GLY A 102 19.35 -17.55 12.09
C GLY A 102 18.73 -16.91 10.84
N SER A 103 17.45 -16.58 10.83
CA SER A 103 16.78 -15.92 9.69
C SER A 103 17.29 -14.50 9.42
N GLY A 104 17.80 -13.81 10.43
CA GLY A 104 18.11 -12.39 10.37
C GLY A 104 16.86 -11.50 10.48
N PHE A 105 15.67 -12.06 10.72
CA PHE A 105 14.51 -11.30 11.18
C PHE A 105 14.76 -10.84 12.61
N ILE A 106 14.34 -9.63 12.92
CA ILE A 106 14.64 -8.97 14.19
C ILE A 106 13.42 -8.80 15.10
N MET A 107 12.20 -8.89 14.53
CA MET A 107 10.97 -8.63 15.29
C MET A 107 9.94 -9.73 15.05
N PRO A 108 9.09 -10.04 16.06
CA PRO A 108 7.85 -10.77 15.84
C PRO A 108 7.00 -10.06 14.78
N TYR A 109 6.28 -10.83 13.97
CA TYR A 109 5.58 -10.32 12.82
C TYR A 109 4.24 -11.04 12.58
N ILE A 110 3.37 -10.41 11.79
CA ILE A 110 2.20 -11.06 11.23
C ILE A 110 2.55 -11.61 9.85
N ASP A 111 2.36 -12.91 9.62
CA ASP A 111 2.54 -13.47 8.28
C ASP A 111 1.35 -13.12 7.37
N THR A 112 1.54 -13.29 6.07
CA THR A 112 0.55 -12.92 5.06
C THR A 112 -0.57 -13.95 4.88
N ALA A 113 -0.77 -14.84 5.86
CA ALA A 113 -1.70 -15.97 5.82
C ALA A 113 -1.32 -17.00 4.74
N TYR A 114 -0.04 -17.10 4.40
CA TYR A 114 0.41 -17.92 3.29
C TYR A 114 1.34 -19.06 3.70
N ASN A 115 2.58 -18.78 4.04
CA ASN A 115 3.61 -19.80 4.27
C ASN A 115 4.65 -19.39 5.32
N GLY A 116 4.41 -18.34 6.09
CA GLY A 116 5.36 -17.76 7.06
C GLY A 116 6.38 -16.79 6.44
N ASN A 117 6.42 -16.65 5.12
CA ASN A 117 7.19 -15.60 4.45
C ASN A 117 6.56 -14.23 4.69
N ILE A 118 7.35 -13.18 4.53
CA ILE A 118 6.84 -11.80 4.46
C ILE A 118 6.85 -11.33 3.01
N PHE A 119 5.76 -10.69 2.60
CA PHE A 119 5.56 -10.14 1.25
C PHE A 119 5.34 -8.63 1.36
N MET A 120 6.09 -7.84 0.60
CA MET A 120 6.08 -6.37 0.69
C MET A 120 4.71 -5.76 0.41
N TRP A 121 4.08 -6.18 -0.67
CA TRP A 121 2.75 -5.76 -1.10
C TRP A 121 1.67 -6.12 -0.07
N ASP A 122 1.64 -7.39 0.34
CA ASP A 122 0.65 -7.93 1.28
C ASP A 122 0.80 -7.30 2.66
N SER A 123 2.02 -7.26 3.20
CA SER A 123 2.29 -6.66 4.51
C SER A 123 1.86 -5.20 4.57
N SER A 124 2.07 -4.44 3.48
CA SER A 124 1.63 -3.04 3.43
C SER A 124 0.11 -2.91 3.59
N PHE A 125 -0.68 -3.75 2.93
CA PHE A 125 -2.14 -3.76 3.09
C PHE A 125 -2.61 -4.31 4.44
N ILE A 126 -1.92 -5.34 4.96
CA ILE A 126 -2.23 -5.89 6.29
C ILE A 126 -2.09 -4.82 7.36
N LEU A 127 -1.03 -4.01 7.28
CA LEU A 127 -0.76 -2.98 8.28
C LEU A 127 -1.77 -1.82 8.24
N MET A 128 -2.51 -1.64 7.13
CA MET A 128 -3.62 -0.68 7.08
C MET A 128 -4.74 -1.01 8.07
N PHE A 129 -5.04 -2.28 8.31
CA PHE A 129 -6.00 -2.64 9.35
C PHE A 129 -5.33 -3.01 10.69
N ALA A 130 -4.15 -3.63 10.63
CA ALA A 130 -3.48 -4.12 11.84
C ALA A 130 -3.02 -3.01 12.78
N ARG A 131 -2.85 -1.76 12.28
CA ARG A 131 -2.55 -0.58 13.11
C ARG A 131 -3.58 -0.36 14.22
N TYR A 132 -4.84 -0.75 14.01
CA TYR A 132 -5.87 -0.66 15.05
C TYR A 132 -5.58 -1.58 16.25
N GLY A 133 -4.77 -2.61 16.05
CA GLY A 133 -4.30 -3.51 17.10
C GLY A 133 -2.97 -3.12 17.74
N ALA A 134 -2.42 -1.93 17.46
CA ALA A 134 -1.08 -1.51 17.90
C ALA A 134 -0.88 -1.56 19.43
N ARG A 135 -1.96 -1.45 20.23
CA ARG A 135 -1.93 -1.59 21.69
C ARG A 135 -1.80 -3.03 22.17
N PHE A 136 -2.17 -3.96 21.32
CA PHE A 136 -2.14 -5.38 21.62
C PHE A 136 -0.83 -6.04 21.16
N PHE A 137 -0.41 -5.73 19.93
CA PHE A 137 0.80 -6.27 19.32
C PHE A 137 1.43 -5.22 18.40
N PRO A 138 2.77 -5.10 18.38
CA PRO A 138 3.45 -4.08 17.56
C PRO A 138 3.48 -4.48 16.08
N PHE A 139 2.32 -4.56 15.43
CA PHE A 139 2.16 -5.04 14.06
C PHE A 139 3.06 -4.32 13.07
N GLN A 140 3.27 -2.99 13.26
CA GLN A 140 4.11 -2.18 12.37
C GLN A 140 5.55 -2.69 12.30
N ASN A 141 6.04 -3.32 13.36
CA ASN A 141 7.39 -3.88 13.40
C ASN A 141 7.56 -5.12 12.48
N THR A 142 6.50 -5.62 11.84
CA THR A 142 6.60 -6.58 10.74
C THR A 142 7.55 -6.06 9.66
N LEU A 143 7.51 -4.75 9.37
CA LEU A 143 8.35 -4.10 8.35
C LEU A 143 9.83 -4.01 8.75
N ASP A 144 10.13 -4.03 10.05
CA ASP A 144 11.52 -3.99 10.53
C ASP A 144 12.31 -5.20 10.02
N ASN A 145 11.63 -6.32 9.74
CA ASN A 145 12.27 -7.50 9.15
C ASN A 145 12.69 -7.26 7.69
N PHE A 146 11.91 -6.52 6.90
CA PHE A 146 12.33 -6.08 5.56
C PHE A 146 13.53 -5.14 5.65
N TYR A 147 13.50 -4.20 6.60
CA TYR A 147 14.57 -3.22 6.80
C TYR A 147 15.88 -3.89 7.25
N ALA A 148 15.81 -4.87 8.14
CA ALA A 148 16.96 -5.66 8.57
C ALA A 148 17.59 -6.45 7.41
N LYS A 149 16.80 -6.84 6.42
CA LYS A 149 17.21 -7.60 5.24
C LYS A 149 17.64 -6.73 4.06
N GLN A 150 17.65 -5.40 4.20
CA GLN A 150 18.10 -4.52 3.14
C GLN A 150 19.55 -4.79 2.76
N HIS A 151 19.81 -4.96 1.46
CA HIS A 151 21.16 -5.15 0.91
C HIS A 151 21.98 -3.84 0.92
N PRO A 152 23.32 -3.93 0.85
CA PRO A 152 24.18 -2.74 0.91
C PRO A 152 24.00 -1.74 -0.23
N ASP A 153 23.36 -2.13 -1.33
CA ASP A 153 23.01 -1.25 -2.45
C ASP A 153 21.61 -0.63 -2.33
N GLY A 154 20.88 -0.95 -1.27
CA GLY A 154 19.53 -0.45 -1.00
C GLY A 154 18.40 -1.42 -1.39
N PHE A 155 18.69 -2.52 -2.08
CA PHE A 155 17.68 -3.50 -2.48
C PHE A 155 17.00 -4.15 -1.28
N ILE A 156 15.69 -4.37 -1.41
CA ILE A 156 14.87 -5.21 -0.54
C ILE A 156 14.06 -6.14 -1.44
N CYS A 157 14.16 -7.45 -1.21
CA CYS A 157 13.38 -8.43 -1.96
C CYS A 157 11.90 -8.30 -1.62
N ARG A 158 11.03 -8.39 -2.63
CA ARG A 158 9.56 -8.29 -2.43
C ARG A 158 8.98 -9.39 -1.56
N GLU A 159 9.64 -10.55 -1.54
CA GLU A 159 9.28 -11.70 -0.72
C GLU A 159 10.54 -12.26 -0.05
N ILE A 160 10.50 -12.37 1.27
CA ILE A 160 11.58 -12.93 2.07
C ILE A 160 11.03 -14.14 2.82
N LYS A 161 11.71 -15.28 2.67
CA LYS A 161 11.31 -16.55 3.31
C LYS A 161 11.41 -16.45 4.82
N ALA A 162 10.67 -17.30 5.50
CA ALA A 162 10.70 -17.39 6.96
C ALA A 162 12.11 -17.68 7.53
N ASP A 163 12.97 -18.35 6.76
CA ASP A 163 14.39 -18.58 7.08
C ASP A 163 15.31 -17.36 6.80
N GLY A 164 14.72 -16.28 6.25
CA GLY A 164 15.41 -15.04 5.95
C GLY A 164 16.10 -14.98 4.58
N ALA A 165 15.96 -16.01 3.74
CA ALA A 165 16.48 -15.95 2.37
C ALA A 165 15.55 -15.14 1.45
N ASP A 166 16.12 -14.37 0.54
CA ASP A 166 15.37 -13.77 -0.55
C ASP A 166 14.75 -14.85 -1.44
N CYS A 167 13.48 -14.68 -1.85
CA CYS A 167 12.82 -15.62 -2.75
C CYS A 167 13.31 -15.52 -4.19
N PHE A 168 13.85 -14.36 -4.57
CA PHE A 168 14.23 -14.04 -5.95
C PHE A 168 15.62 -13.43 -6.01
N GLU A 169 16.33 -13.74 -7.09
CA GLU A 169 17.61 -13.09 -7.40
C GLU A 169 17.38 -11.58 -7.61
N ARG A 170 18.31 -10.75 -7.10
CA ARG A 170 18.18 -9.29 -7.06
C ARG A 170 17.75 -8.63 -8.37
N TYR A 171 18.32 -9.07 -9.49
CA TYR A 171 18.06 -8.45 -10.80
C TYR A 171 16.96 -9.14 -11.61
N ASP A 172 16.37 -10.19 -11.11
CA ASP A 172 15.18 -10.77 -11.74
C ASP A 172 14.05 -9.73 -11.84
N PRO A 173 13.33 -9.67 -12.96
CA PRO A 173 12.18 -8.77 -13.11
C PRO A 173 11.11 -8.95 -12.02
N VAL A 174 11.05 -10.12 -11.42
CA VAL A 174 10.07 -10.48 -10.38
C VAL A 174 10.57 -10.26 -8.94
N SER A 175 11.81 -9.77 -8.75
CA SER A 175 12.40 -9.61 -7.41
C SER A 175 11.89 -8.40 -6.63
N THR A 176 11.31 -7.43 -7.33
CA THR A 176 10.68 -6.24 -6.75
C THR A 176 9.16 -6.36 -6.80
N GLY A 177 8.47 -5.69 -5.89
CA GLY A 177 7.01 -5.61 -5.83
C GLY A 177 6.54 -4.16 -5.77
N PRO A 178 5.23 -3.93 -5.70
CA PRO A 178 4.71 -2.60 -5.42
C PRO A 178 5.31 -2.04 -4.14
N ASN A 179 6.00 -0.90 -4.23
CA ASN A 179 6.68 -0.27 -3.10
C ASN A 179 5.70 0.52 -2.24
N LEU A 180 4.79 -0.14 -1.52
CA LEU A 180 3.76 0.51 -0.71
C LEU A 180 4.14 0.68 0.76
N ILE A 181 5.32 0.25 1.15
CA ILE A 181 5.81 0.42 2.53
C ILE A 181 5.74 1.89 2.99
N PRO A 182 6.19 2.90 2.22
CA PRO A 182 6.08 4.29 2.66
C PRO A 182 4.63 4.73 2.92
N TRP A 183 3.67 4.21 2.19
CA TRP A 183 2.25 4.52 2.42
C TRP A 183 1.77 4.02 3.79
N CYS A 184 1.99 2.74 4.12
CA CYS A 184 1.53 2.23 5.40
C CYS A 184 2.32 2.81 6.59
N GLU A 185 3.59 3.20 6.41
CA GLU A 185 4.36 3.92 7.41
C GLU A 185 3.80 5.34 7.65
N MET A 186 3.43 6.08 6.60
CA MET A 186 2.83 7.40 6.76
C MET A 186 1.43 7.33 7.37
N VAL A 187 0.62 6.34 7.02
CA VAL A 187 -0.69 6.11 7.65
C VAL A 187 -0.52 5.80 9.15
N TYR A 188 0.48 5.00 9.51
CA TYR A 188 0.83 4.76 10.91
C TYR A 188 1.30 6.04 11.61
N PHE A 189 2.19 6.80 10.97
CA PHE A 189 2.69 8.08 11.49
C PHE A 189 1.55 9.07 11.76
N HIS A 190 0.64 9.26 10.81
CA HIS A 190 -0.50 10.15 11.00
C HIS A 190 -1.41 9.71 12.14
N GLN A 191 -1.57 8.41 12.39
CA GLN A 191 -2.41 7.93 13.48
C GLN A 191 -1.73 7.99 14.85
N PHE A 192 -0.39 7.84 14.93
CA PHE A 192 0.33 7.70 16.19
C PHE A 192 1.34 8.82 16.48
N GLY A 193 1.82 9.55 15.48
CA GLY A 193 2.80 10.62 15.65
C GLY A 193 4.21 10.14 16.02
N ASP A 194 4.59 8.91 15.61
CA ASP A 194 5.87 8.28 15.97
C ASP A 194 7.03 8.85 15.14
N MET A 195 7.56 9.99 15.58
CA MET A 195 8.70 10.66 14.95
C MET A 195 9.99 9.84 15.02
N GLU A 196 10.18 9.06 16.09
CA GLU A 196 11.38 8.23 16.23
C GLU A 196 11.42 7.14 15.16
N ARG A 197 10.28 6.49 14.92
CA ARG A 197 10.15 5.52 13.83
C ARG A 197 10.38 6.19 12.48
N LEU A 198 9.78 7.36 12.25
CA LEU A 198 9.92 8.10 11.00
C LEU A 198 11.40 8.40 10.68
N HIS A 199 12.17 8.83 11.69
CA HIS A 199 13.62 9.05 11.58
C HIS A 199 14.39 7.79 11.14
N LYS A 200 14.08 6.64 11.75
CA LYS A 200 14.79 5.38 11.52
C LYS A 200 14.51 4.78 10.13
N ILE A 201 13.27 4.90 9.66
CA ILE A 201 12.85 4.28 8.39
C ILE A 201 13.20 5.11 7.16
N PHE A 202 13.29 6.43 7.28
CA PHE A 202 13.50 7.35 6.16
C PHE A 202 14.73 6.98 5.29
N PRO A 203 15.95 6.77 5.82
CA PRO A 203 17.09 6.41 5.01
C PRO A 203 16.93 5.05 4.31
N VAL A 204 16.21 4.11 4.95
CA VAL A 204 15.90 2.78 4.37
C VAL A 204 15.00 2.91 3.16
N LEU A 205 13.92 3.69 3.29
CA LEU A 205 12.93 3.90 2.23
C LEU A 205 13.53 4.68 1.06
N CYS A 206 14.28 5.74 1.33
CA CYS A 206 15.00 6.50 0.31
C CYS A 206 15.99 5.63 -0.46
N SER A 207 16.79 4.81 0.22
CA SER A 207 17.76 3.95 -0.45
C SER A 207 17.12 2.86 -1.31
N TYR A 208 15.98 2.31 -0.88
CA TYR A 208 15.21 1.37 -1.71
C TYR A 208 14.58 2.04 -2.93
N TYR A 209 14.01 3.24 -2.77
CA TYR A 209 13.51 4.04 -3.89
C TYR A 209 14.60 4.29 -4.94
N LYS A 210 15.77 4.74 -4.50
CA LYS A 210 16.94 4.97 -5.37
C LYS A 210 17.40 3.70 -6.09
N TRP A 211 17.34 2.56 -5.40
CA TRP A 211 17.63 1.28 -6.03
C TRP A 211 16.64 0.96 -7.17
N LEU A 212 15.34 1.17 -6.95
CA LEU A 212 14.32 1.00 -7.99
C LEU A 212 14.54 1.95 -9.17
N LYS A 213 14.82 3.22 -8.91
CA LYS A 213 15.12 4.22 -9.94
C LYS A 213 16.30 3.80 -10.80
N LEU A 214 17.36 3.29 -10.19
CA LEU A 214 18.56 2.86 -10.91
C LEU A 214 18.35 1.56 -11.71
N ASN A 215 17.58 0.61 -11.20
CA ASN A 215 17.54 -0.75 -11.71
C ASN A 215 16.23 -1.15 -12.38
N ARG A 216 15.18 -0.33 -12.29
CA ARG A 216 13.82 -0.62 -12.80
C ARG A 216 13.27 0.47 -13.72
N THR A 217 14.13 1.31 -14.29
CA THR A 217 13.74 2.33 -15.26
C THR A 217 14.30 2.07 -16.65
N TRP A 218 13.57 2.55 -17.65
CA TRP A 218 14.07 2.70 -19.02
C TRP A 218 14.96 3.96 -19.13
N ARG A 219 15.60 4.15 -20.28
CA ARG A 219 16.45 5.33 -20.53
C ARG A 219 15.73 6.67 -20.43
N ASN A 220 14.40 6.67 -20.61
CA ASN A 220 13.55 7.86 -20.44
C ASN A 220 13.12 8.12 -18.99
N GLY A 221 13.62 7.34 -18.04
CA GLY A 221 13.31 7.45 -16.62
C GLY A 221 12.00 6.77 -16.18
N MET A 222 11.22 6.20 -17.10
CA MET A 222 9.97 5.54 -16.77
C MET A 222 10.20 4.12 -16.27
N TYR A 223 9.44 3.75 -15.24
CA TYR A 223 9.57 2.44 -14.59
C TYR A 223 8.93 1.33 -15.41
N TRP A 224 9.58 0.17 -15.35
CA TRP A 224 9.08 -1.09 -15.82
C TRP A 224 8.94 -2.10 -14.67
N SER A 225 8.09 -3.10 -14.86
CA SER A 225 7.85 -4.18 -13.92
C SER A 225 7.62 -5.51 -14.66
N SER A 226 7.00 -6.46 -14.00
CA SER A 226 6.50 -7.72 -14.57
C SER A 226 5.16 -8.05 -13.93
N GLY A 227 4.45 -9.07 -14.35
CA GLY A 227 3.19 -9.47 -13.72
C GLY A 227 3.38 -9.72 -12.22
N TRP A 228 4.35 -10.53 -11.84
CA TRP A 228 4.67 -10.74 -10.41
C TRP A 228 5.21 -9.48 -9.72
N GLY A 229 5.95 -8.65 -10.45
CA GLY A 229 6.49 -7.40 -9.92
C GLY A 229 5.43 -6.35 -9.60
N THR A 230 4.25 -6.40 -10.25
CA THR A 230 3.12 -5.50 -9.93
C THR A 230 2.14 -6.08 -8.91
N GLY A 231 2.31 -7.36 -8.53
CA GLY A 231 1.35 -8.09 -7.72
C GLY A 231 0.05 -8.46 -8.47
N MET A 232 -0.09 -8.10 -9.75
CA MET A 232 -1.26 -8.41 -10.59
C MET A 232 -0.91 -9.45 -11.67
N ASP A 233 -0.48 -10.62 -11.22
CA ASP A 233 0.27 -11.65 -11.91
C ASP A 233 -0.25 -12.03 -13.30
N ASN A 234 -1.55 -12.25 -13.45
CA ASN A 234 -2.16 -12.68 -14.71
C ASN A 234 -3.04 -11.61 -15.39
N MET A 235 -2.81 -10.33 -15.06
CA MET A 235 -3.45 -9.21 -15.78
C MET A 235 -3.05 -9.22 -17.24
N PRO A 236 -3.99 -9.24 -18.20
CA PRO A 236 -3.70 -9.45 -19.63
C PRO A 236 -3.26 -8.15 -20.32
N ARG A 237 -2.08 -7.65 -20.02
CA ARG A 237 -1.53 -6.39 -20.54
C ARG A 237 -0.19 -6.52 -21.28
N VAL A 238 0.53 -7.59 -21.04
CA VAL A 238 1.82 -7.85 -21.69
C VAL A 238 1.59 -8.42 -23.10
N PRO A 239 2.36 -8.01 -24.14
CA PRO A 239 2.27 -8.57 -25.48
C PRO A 239 2.43 -10.10 -25.47
N SER A 240 1.72 -10.78 -26.37
CA SER A 240 1.56 -12.25 -26.34
C SER A 240 2.85 -13.05 -26.53
N GLU A 241 3.87 -12.44 -27.13
CA GLU A 241 5.22 -13.01 -27.32
C GLU A 241 6.05 -13.06 -26.05
N TYR A 242 5.62 -12.37 -24.99
CA TYR A 242 6.31 -12.32 -23.70
C TYR A 242 5.53 -13.07 -22.61
N SER A 243 6.25 -13.57 -21.63
CA SER A 243 5.62 -14.11 -20.42
C SER A 243 4.86 -13.02 -19.68
N MET A 244 3.56 -13.20 -19.48
CA MET A 244 2.71 -12.30 -18.69
C MET A 244 3.21 -12.14 -17.25
N ILE A 245 3.84 -13.16 -16.68
CA ILE A 245 4.25 -13.22 -15.28
C ILE A 245 5.68 -12.71 -15.10
N PHE A 246 6.62 -13.16 -15.95
CA PHE A 246 8.06 -12.98 -15.70
C PHE A 246 8.73 -11.89 -16.55
N SER A 247 8.08 -11.43 -17.63
CA SER A 247 8.70 -10.46 -18.52
C SER A 247 8.23 -9.04 -18.22
N HIS A 248 9.11 -8.07 -18.46
CA HIS A 248 8.76 -6.65 -18.49
C HIS A 248 8.03 -6.23 -19.80
N GLY A 249 7.93 -7.11 -20.78
CA GLY A 249 7.20 -6.88 -22.05
C GLY A 249 7.74 -5.73 -22.90
N HIS A 250 8.93 -5.19 -22.59
CA HIS A 250 9.48 -3.96 -23.17
C HIS A 250 8.51 -2.76 -23.11
N MET A 251 7.71 -2.67 -22.06
CA MET A 251 6.66 -1.66 -21.92
C MET A 251 6.88 -0.76 -20.69
N ILE A 252 6.19 0.38 -20.66
CA ILE A 252 6.07 1.25 -19.51
C ILE A 252 4.83 0.82 -18.72
N TRP A 253 5.00 0.54 -17.45
CA TRP A 253 3.95 0.00 -16.57
C TRP A 253 3.27 1.12 -15.80
N LEU A 254 2.02 1.40 -16.12
CA LEU A 254 1.25 2.51 -15.57
C LEU A 254 1.21 2.51 -14.04
N ASP A 255 0.75 1.42 -13.45
CA ASP A 255 0.60 1.30 -12.00
C ASP A 255 1.92 1.47 -11.24
N THR A 256 3.02 0.92 -11.77
CA THR A 256 4.35 1.09 -11.19
C THR A 256 4.79 2.55 -11.22
N ASN A 257 4.56 3.28 -12.33
CA ASN A 257 4.91 4.70 -12.42
C ASN A 257 4.01 5.57 -11.52
N LEU A 258 2.73 5.28 -11.42
CA LEU A 258 1.81 5.96 -10.50
C LEU A 258 2.18 5.72 -9.04
N GLN A 259 2.54 4.48 -8.68
CA GLN A 259 3.01 4.13 -7.34
C GLN A 259 4.31 4.85 -7.01
N GLN A 260 5.29 4.87 -7.91
CA GLN A 260 6.55 5.57 -7.69
C GLN A 260 6.36 7.08 -7.55
N LEU A 261 5.46 7.70 -8.33
CA LEU A 261 5.05 9.09 -8.15
C LEU A 261 4.45 9.33 -6.76
N PHE A 262 3.54 8.46 -6.35
CA PHE A 262 2.93 8.55 -5.02
C PHE A 262 3.98 8.42 -3.90
N ILE A 263 4.88 7.44 -4.02
CA ILE A 263 5.92 7.21 -3.02
C ILE A 263 6.94 8.36 -2.98
N ALA A 264 7.30 8.95 -4.13
CA ALA A 264 8.14 10.15 -4.15
C ALA A 264 7.50 11.28 -3.32
N ASN A 265 6.19 11.53 -3.49
CA ASN A 265 5.47 12.52 -2.71
C ASN A 265 5.46 12.20 -1.20
N LEU A 266 5.34 10.92 -0.82
CA LEU A 266 5.41 10.53 0.59
C LEU A 266 6.82 10.69 1.18
N LEU A 267 7.87 10.41 0.40
CA LEU A 267 9.24 10.66 0.84
C LEU A 267 9.54 12.16 0.98
N LEU A 268 8.96 13.01 0.12
CA LEU A 268 8.98 14.46 0.27
C LEU A 268 8.30 14.88 1.58
N GLU A 269 7.12 14.34 1.88
CA GLU A 269 6.41 14.62 3.13
C GLU A 269 7.21 14.18 4.36
N MET A 270 7.77 12.94 4.35
CA MET A 270 8.63 12.46 5.44
C MET A 270 9.84 13.38 5.64
N GLY A 271 10.54 13.72 4.55
CA GLY A 271 11.72 14.60 4.62
C GLY A 271 11.38 16.00 5.12
N PHE A 272 10.18 16.50 4.82
CA PHE A 272 9.67 17.75 5.39
C PHE A 272 9.51 17.67 6.91
N TYR A 273 8.88 16.62 7.45
CA TYR A 273 8.76 16.42 8.89
C TYR A 273 10.12 16.26 9.60
N LEU A 274 11.11 15.69 8.89
CA LEU A 274 12.44 15.38 9.41
C LEU A 274 13.47 16.48 9.15
N GLU A 275 13.12 17.55 8.43
CA GLU A 275 14.03 18.61 7.98
C GLU A 275 15.22 18.10 7.14
N ARG A 276 15.02 17.00 6.38
CA ARG A 276 16.02 16.30 5.55
C ARG A 276 16.00 16.84 4.11
N TRP A 277 16.18 18.14 3.93
CA TRP A 277 15.99 18.85 2.66
C TRP A 277 16.90 18.40 1.52
N GLN A 278 18.14 18.04 1.81
CA GLN A 278 19.09 17.62 0.79
C GLN A 278 18.75 16.25 0.19
N GLU A 279 18.19 15.35 0.99
CA GLU A 279 17.84 14.01 0.55
C GLU A 279 16.55 13.95 -0.26
N ILE A 280 15.69 14.95 -0.12
CA ILE A 280 14.37 14.98 -0.80
C ILE A 280 14.38 15.76 -2.11
N GLU A 281 15.38 16.60 -2.40
CA GLU A 281 15.44 17.41 -3.63
C GLU A 281 15.29 16.55 -4.89
N GLU A 282 15.94 15.39 -4.96
CA GLU A 282 15.84 14.50 -6.12
C GLU A 282 14.46 13.85 -6.30
N PHE A 283 13.65 13.73 -5.22
CA PHE A 283 12.29 13.18 -5.31
C PHE A 283 11.29 14.20 -5.87
N GLU A 284 11.53 15.49 -5.69
CA GLU A 284 10.75 16.55 -6.31
C GLU A 284 10.91 16.52 -7.84
N ASP A 285 12.16 16.50 -8.32
CA ASP A 285 12.47 16.36 -9.75
C ASP A 285 11.87 15.09 -10.36
N GLU A 286 12.00 13.97 -9.65
CA GLU A 286 11.44 12.68 -10.06
C GLU A 286 9.93 12.72 -10.17
N ALA A 287 9.24 13.28 -9.15
CA ALA A 287 7.78 13.40 -9.15
C ALA A 287 7.29 14.25 -10.35
N GLU A 288 7.96 15.37 -10.65
CA GLU A 288 7.59 16.21 -11.79
C GLU A 288 7.84 15.52 -13.14
N GLN A 289 8.93 14.77 -13.29
CA GLN A 289 9.22 13.99 -14.50
C GLN A 289 8.16 12.90 -14.74
N LEU A 290 7.83 12.12 -13.70
CA LEU A 290 6.80 11.08 -13.75
C LEU A 290 5.44 11.67 -14.09
N LYS A 291 5.05 12.73 -13.38
CA LYS A 291 3.79 13.43 -13.58
C LYS A 291 3.65 13.93 -15.02
N LYS A 292 4.69 14.59 -15.54
CA LYS A 292 4.70 15.08 -16.93
C LYS A 292 4.53 13.94 -17.92
N TYR A 293 5.33 12.88 -17.78
CA TYR A 293 5.28 11.76 -18.74
C TYR A 293 3.91 11.06 -18.73
N ILE A 294 3.36 10.78 -17.56
CA ILE A 294 2.07 10.11 -17.42
C ILE A 294 0.96 10.93 -18.07
N ARG A 295 0.92 12.24 -17.83
CA ARG A 295 -0.06 13.16 -18.43
C ARG A 295 0.01 13.18 -19.95
N GLU A 296 1.21 13.25 -20.50
CA GLU A 296 1.44 13.44 -21.93
C GLU A 296 1.32 12.14 -22.74
N ASN A 297 1.61 10.98 -22.12
CA ASN A 297 1.81 9.74 -22.87
C ASN A 297 0.93 8.57 -22.44
N LEU A 298 0.41 8.54 -21.20
CA LEU A 298 -0.35 7.39 -20.68
C LEU A 298 -1.86 7.67 -20.53
N TRP A 299 -2.28 8.93 -20.64
CA TRP A 299 -3.69 9.32 -20.67
C TRP A 299 -4.25 9.23 -22.08
N ASP A 300 -5.40 8.59 -22.22
CA ASP A 300 -6.13 8.50 -23.48
C ASP A 300 -7.38 9.39 -23.45
N GLU A 301 -7.38 10.45 -24.24
CA GLU A 301 -8.50 11.40 -24.30
C GLU A 301 -9.78 10.80 -24.86
N GLU A 302 -9.70 9.81 -25.74
CA GLU A 302 -10.87 9.16 -26.33
C GLU A 302 -11.66 8.38 -25.27
N THR A 303 -10.97 7.52 -24.50
CA THR A 303 -11.60 6.66 -23.49
C THR A 303 -11.70 7.29 -22.11
N GLY A 304 -10.98 8.40 -21.84
CA GLY A 304 -10.93 9.02 -20.52
C GLY A 304 -10.29 8.13 -19.45
N PHE A 305 -9.26 7.38 -19.83
CA PHE A 305 -8.61 6.40 -18.96
C PHE A 305 -7.09 6.39 -19.14
N LEU A 306 -6.38 5.83 -18.16
CA LEU A 306 -4.93 5.66 -18.18
C LEU A 306 -4.55 4.23 -18.55
N TYR A 307 -3.46 4.07 -19.33
CA TYR A 307 -3.00 2.79 -19.83
C TYR A 307 -1.49 2.62 -19.75
N ASP A 308 -1.03 1.37 -19.75
CA ASP A 308 0.35 1.02 -20.03
C ASP A 308 0.73 1.42 -21.46
N GLN A 309 2.03 1.60 -21.72
CA GLN A 309 2.52 1.94 -23.05
C GLN A 309 3.50 0.89 -23.57
N TYR A 310 3.29 0.44 -24.80
CA TYR A 310 4.19 -0.48 -25.49
C TYR A 310 5.46 0.22 -26.00
N ALA A 311 6.44 -0.56 -26.40
CA ALA A 311 7.73 -0.05 -26.89
C ALA A 311 7.63 0.83 -28.15
N ASP A 312 6.59 0.64 -28.96
CA ASP A 312 6.30 1.46 -30.15
C ASP A 312 5.56 2.77 -29.85
N GLY A 313 5.27 3.03 -28.57
CA GLY A 313 4.54 4.21 -28.11
C GLY A 313 3.02 4.06 -28.11
N SER A 314 2.46 2.97 -28.61
CA SER A 314 1.01 2.73 -28.55
C SER A 314 0.54 2.35 -27.15
N LEU A 315 -0.73 2.65 -26.82
CA LEU A 315 -1.33 2.35 -25.53
C LEU A 315 -1.91 0.94 -25.48
N CYS A 316 -1.61 0.20 -24.41
CA CYS A 316 -2.26 -1.05 -24.08
C CYS A 316 -3.68 -0.79 -23.57
N LYS A 317 -4.69 -0.94 -24.42
CA LYS A 317 -6.10 -0.62 -24.09
C LYS A 317 -6.74 -1.61 -23.09
N THR A 318 -5.97 -2.16 -22.18
CA THR A 318 -6.46 -3.00 -21.08
C THR A 318 -6.76 -2.12 -19.86
N LYS A 319 -8.05 -1.92 -19.56
CA LYS A 319 -8.48 -1.18 -18.36
C LYS A 319 -8.32 -2.07 -17.14
N GLY A 320 -7.44 -1.68 -16.22
CA GLY A 320 -7.17 -2.37 -14.97
C GLY A 320 -7.32 -1.46 -13.76
N ILE A 321 -7.58 -2.06 -12.60
CA ILE A 321 -7.75 -1.35 -11.33
C ILE A 321 -6.51 -0.54 -10.93
N GLY A 322 -5.32 -0.90 -11.42
CA GLY A 322 -4.06 -0.19 -11.16
C GLY A 322 -4.06 1.27 -11.63
N ALA A 323 -4.93 1.66 -12.58
CA ALA A 323 -5.06 3.05 -13.02
C ALA A 323 -5.54 4.00 -11.90
N TYR A 324 -6.23 3.47 -10.90
CA TYR A 324 -6.76 4.27 -9.78
C TYR A 324 -5.70 4.71 -8.76
N TRP A 325 -4.45 4.23 -8.87
CA TRP A 325 -3.32 4.85 -8.17
C TRP A 325 -3.13 6.33 -8.54
N ALA A 326 -3.66 6.78 -9.68
CA ALA A 326 -3.69 8.20 -10.07
C ALA A 326 -4.43 9.09 -9.06
N LEU A 327 -5.33 8.53 -8.24
CA LEU A 327 -6.07 9.27 -7.20
C LEU A 327 -5.17 9.74 -6.04
N TYR A 328 -3.95 9.20 -5.90
CA TYR A 328 -3.00 9.54 -4.83
C TYR A 328 -2.02 10.66 -5.20
N SER A 329 -2.21 11.28 -6.35
CA SER A 329 -1.37 12.38 -6.82
C SER A 329 -2.22 13.42 -7.56
N ASP A 330 -1.61 14.50 -7.97
CA ASP A 330 -2.20 15.52 -8.84
C ASP A 330 -1.86 15.29 -10.33
N VAL A 331 -1.59 14.03 -10.69
CA VAL A 331 -1.25 13.65 -12.07
C VAL A 331 -2.36 13.94 -13.07
N LEU A 332 -3.61 13.86 -12.66
CA LEU A 332 -4.78 14.22 -13.46
C LEU A 332 -5.35 15.57 -13.01
N ASN A 333 -5.86 16.34 -13.96
CA ASN A 333 -6.67 17.52 -13.65
C ASN A 333 -8.09 17.09 -13.19
N ASP A 334 -8.91 18.05 -12.76
CA ASP A 334 -10.25 17.79 -12.22
C ASP A 334 -11.18 17.11 -13.23
N ASP A 335 -11.12 17.46 -14.52
CA ASP A 335 -11.97 16.85 -15.56
C ASP A 335 -11.52 15.40 -15.82
N GLN A 336 -10.22 15.18 -15.99
CA GLN A 336 -9.65 13.85 -16.17
C GLN A 336 -9.96 12.96 -14.95
N THR A 337 -9.83 13.49 -13.73
CA THR A 337 -10.17 12.77 -12.50
C THR A 337 -11.64 12.38 -12.48
N LYS A 338 -12.57 13.30 -12.82
CA LYS A 338 -13.99 12.98 -12.90
C LYS A 338 -14.30 11.92 -13.95
N ARG A 339 -13.63 11.95 -15.11
CA ARG A 339 -13.79 10.94 -16.17
C ARG A 339 -13.28 9.58 -15.71
N LEU A 340 -12.13 9.51 -15.05
CA LEU A 340 -11.60 8.28 -14.49
C LEU A 340 -12.54 7.70 -13.41
N VAL A 341 -13.03 8.53 -12.49
CA VAL A 341 -13.96 8.12 -11.42
C VAL A 341 -15.30 7.65 -12.00
N LYS A 342 -15.82 8.32 -13.03
CA LYS A 342 -17.06 7.93 -13.71
C LYS A 342 -16.99 6.51 -14.28
N GLU A 343 -15.81 6.04 -14.67
CA GLU A 343 -15.63 4.68 -15.19
C GLU A 343 -15.91 3.60 -14.15
N LEU A 344 -15.77 3.91 -12.85
CA LEU A 344 -16.18 3.02 -11.76
C LEU A 344 -17.69 2.75 -11.75
N ASP A 345 -18.49 3.66 -12.27
CA ASP A 345 -19.96 3.51 -12.38
C ASP A 345 -20.43 2.99 -13.73
N ASN A 346 -19.51 2.66 -14.63
CA ASN A 346 -19.84 2.12 -15.93
C ASN A 346 -20.18 0.62 -15.82
N PRO A 347 -21.44 0.20 -16.12
CA PRO A 347 -21.86 -1.20 -16.02
C PRO A 347 -21.20 -2.11 -17.06
N ALA A 348 -20.65 -1.57 -18.15
CA ALA A 348 -19.91 -2.35 -19.12
C ALA A 348 -18.50 -2.71 -18.62
N THR A 349 -17.96 -2.00 -17.64
CA THR A 349 -16.59 -2.13 -17.20
C THR A 349 -16.47 -2.50 -15.70
N PHE A 350 -16.50 -1.53 -14.78
CA PHE A 350 -16.18 -1.76 -13.38
C PHE A 350 -17.40 -1.83 -12.44
N LYS A 351 -18.59 -1.34 -12.86
CA LYS A 351 -19.80 -1.46 -12.03
C LYS A 351 -20.42 -2.84 -12.19
N ARG A 352 -19.81 -3.82 -11.52
CA ARG A 352 -20.32 -5.19 -11.49
C ARG A 352 -21.19 -5.41 -10.25
N THR A 353 -21.77 -6.60 -10.12
CA THR A 353 -22.56 -6.99 -8.92
C THR A 353 -21.76 -6.74 -7.65
N HIS A 354 -20.50 -7.15 -7.67
CA HIS A 354 -19.53 -6.84 -6.64
C HIS A 354 -18.38 -6.04 -7.25
N ARG A 355 -18.03 -4.95 -6.65
CA ARG A 355 -17.03 -3.99 -7.16
C ARG A 355 -15.86 -3.85 -6.20
N VAL A 356 -14.69 -3.50 -6.70
CA VAL A 356 -14.30 -3.21 -8.10
C VAL A 356 -13.50 -4.40 -8.62
N PRO A 357 -13.83 -4.99 -9.77
CA PRO A 357 -13.01 -6.07 -10.32
C PRO A 357 -11.64 -5.55 -10.76
N SER A 358 -10.63 -6.39 -10.67
CA SER A 358 -9.27 -6.04 -11.05
C SER A 358 -9.10 -5.71 -12.54
N LEU A 359 -9.87 -6.37 -13.40
CA LEU A 359 -9.92 -6.20 -14.85
C LEU A 359 -11.32 -5.78 -15.28
N SER A 360 -11.39 -4.82 -16.18
CA SER A 360 -12.64 -4.34 -16.78
C SER A 360 -13.43 -5.47 -17.46
N ALA A 361 -14.76 -5.49 -17.28
CA ALA A 361 -15.63 -6.57 -17.76
C ALA A 361 -15.79 -6.62 -19.30
N ASP A 362 -15.49 -5.54 -20.01
CA ASP A 362 -15.45 -5.49 -21.48
C ASP A 362 -14.20 -6.13 -22.07
N ASN A 363 -13.21 -6.49 -21.26
CA ASN A 363 -12.02 -7.19 -21.73
C ASN A 363 -12.33 -8.67 -22.01
N ALA A 364 -11.89 -9.16 -23.17
CA ALA A 364 -12.12 -10.55 -23.61
C ALA A 364 -11.59 -11.62 -22.63
N ARG A 365 -10.63 -11.27 -21.79
CA ARG A 365 -10.07 -12.16 -20.75
C ARG A 365 -10.74 -12.04 -19.40
N TYR A 366 -11.70 -11.15 -19.23
CA TYR A 366 -12.48 -11.05 -18.00
C TYR A 366 -13.17 -12.38 -17.66
N LYS A 367 -13.20 -12.72 -16.38
CA LYS A 367 -13.81 -13.94 -15.86
C LYS A 367 -14.81 -13.60 -14.74
N ALA A 368 -16.07 -13.89 -15.00
CA ALA A 368 -17.19 -13.63 -14.07
C ALA A 368 -17.06 -14.33 -12.72
N ASN A 369 -16.29 -15.42 -12.62
CA ASN A 369 -16.01 -16.12 -11.37
C ASN A 369 -14.76 -15.56 -10.64
N GLY A 370 -14.18 -14.44 -11.08
CA GLY A 370 -13.01 -13.83 -10.47
C GLY A 370 -11.79 -14.74 -10.57
N ARG A 371 -11.28 -15.02 -11.80
CA ARG A 371 -10.10 -15.87 -11.97
C ARG A 371 -8.83 -15.05 -11.74
N TYR A 372 -8.45 -14.91 -10.46
CA TYR A 372 -7.28 -14.17 -10.01
C TYR A 372 -7.35 -12.71 -10.49
N TRP A 373 -6.34 -12.13 -11.16
CA TRP A 373 -6.38 -10.74 -11.66
C TRP A 373 -7.14 -10.56 -12.99
N GLN A 374 -7.84 -11.58 -13.46
CA GLN A 374 -8.75 -11.50 -14.62
C GLN A 374 -10.20 -11.26 -14.17
N GLY A 375 -10.41 -10.34 -13.25
CA GLY A 375 -11.73 -9.91 -12.78
C GLY A 375 -11.99 -10.17 -11.29
N GLY A 376 -11.08 -10.78 -10.54
CA GLY A 376 -11.23 -10.93 -9.08
C GLY A 376 -11.42 -9.58 -8.38
N VAL A 377 -12.26 -9.56 -7.35
CA VAL A 377 -12.45 -8.43 -6.43
C VAL A 377 -11.52 -8.63 -5.26
N TRP A 378 -10.51 -7.78 -5.16
CA TRP A 378 -9.41 -7.89 -4.22
C TRP A 378 -9.53 -6.84 -3.11
N PRO A 379 -9.56 -7.25 -1.83
CA PRO A 379 -9.71 -6.28 -0.73
C PRO A 379 -8.65 -5.18 -0.72
N GLY A 380 -7.38 -5.52 -0.98
CA GLY A 380 -6.29 -4.53 -1.00
C GLY A 380 -6.49 -3.44 -2.06
N THR A 381 -6.75 -3.81 -3.31
CA THR A 381 -6.96 -2.83 -4.39
C THR A 381 -8.30 -2.11 -4.27
N ASN A 382 -9.32 -2.73 -3.70
CA ASN A 382 -10.57 -2.04 -3.39
C ASN A 382 -10.38 -0.98 -2.29
N TYR A 383 -9.65 -1.31 -1.23
CA TYR A 383 -9.29 -0.34 -0.20
C TYR A 383 -8.49 0.83 -0.77
N MET A 384 -7.55 0.57 -1.69
CA MET A 384 -6.84 1.61 -2.43
C MET A 384 -7.81 2.52 -3.20
N VAL A 385 -8.77 1.98 -3.94
CA VAL A 385 -9.76 2.79 -4.68
C VAL A 385 -10.60 3.65 -3.72
N MET A 386 -11.13 3.07 -2.65
CA MET A 386 -11.97 3.78 -1.68
C MET A 386 -11.23 4.93 -1.00
N THR A 387 -10.01 4.68 -0.53
CA THR A 387 -9.21 5.70 0.16
C THR A 387 -8.72 6.78 -0.81
N GLY A 388 -8.37 6.42 -2.05
CA GLY A 388 -8.02 7.38 -3.10
C GLY A 388 -9.20 8.28 -3.49
N LEU A 389 -10.39 7.72 -3.66
CA LEU A 389 -11.62 8.49 -3.88
C LEU A 389 -11.89 9.49 -2.74
N LYS A 390 -11.71 9.02 -1.51
CA LYS A 390 -11.88 9.84 -0.30
C LYS A 390 -10.92 11.03 -0.28
N GLN A 391 -9.64 10.81 -0.65
CA GLN A 391 -8.64 11.87 -0.73
C GLN A 391 -8.98 12.93 -1.78
N LYS A 392 -9.65 12.53 -2.86
CA LYS A 392 -10.10 13.42 -3.94
C LYS A 392 -11.48 14.06 -3.70
N GLY A 393 -12.12 13.79 -2.55
CA GLY A 393 -13.43 14.35 -2.20
C GLY A 393 -14.63 13.66 -2.86
N PHE A 394 -14.43 12.48 -3.44
CA PHE A 394 -15.52 11.63 -3.96
C PHE A 394 -16.07 10.72 -2.84
N ASP A 395 -16.54 11.36 -1.77
CA ASP A 395 -16.98 10.68 -0.54
C ASP A 395 -18.16 9.71 -0.76
N LYS A 396 -19.07 10.08 -1.65
CA LYS A 396 -20.24 9.26 -1.98
C LYS A 396 -19.83 7.99 -2.70
N GLU A 397 -19.02 8.10 -3.73
CA GLU A 397 -18.51 6.97 -4.53
C GLU A 397 -17.63 6.05 -3.67
N ALA A 398 -16.77 6.61 -2.84
CA ALA A 398 -15.95 5.87 -1.89
C ALA A 398 -16.82 5.02 -0.95
N ARG A 399 -17.84 5.64 -0.35
CA ARG A 399 -18.75 4.94 0.57
C ARG A 399 -19.59 3.88 -0.15
N GLU A 400 -20.09 4.16 -1.35
CA GLU A 400 -20.89 3.21 -2.13
C GLU A 400 -20.10 1.95 -2.48
N ILE A 401 -18.84 2.11 -2.88
CA ILE A 401 -17.94 0.98 -3.14
C ILE A 401 -17.63 0.24 -1.84
N ALA A 402 -17.34 0.94 -0.76
CA ALA A 402 -17.05 0.32 0.54
C ALA A 402 -18.23 -0.52 1.05
N LEU A 403 -19.45 0.00 0.99
CA LEU A 403 -20.64 -0.75 1.37
C LEU A 403 -20.84 -2.01 0.52
N ASN A 404 -20.64 -1.91 -0.81
CA ASN A 404 -20.78 -3.03 -1.71
C ASN A 404 -19.72 -4.11 -1.45
N HIS A 405 -18.45 -3.70 -1.27
CA HIS A 405 -17.36 -4.63 -1.01
C HIS A 405 -17.49 -5.29 0.37
N TYR A 406 -17.80 -4.51 1.40
CA TYR A 406 -18.05 -5.03 2.76
C TYR A 406 -19.17 -6.06 2.78
N ASP A 407 -20.33 -5.75 2.13
CA ASP A 407 -21.46 -6.66 2.03
C ASP A 407 -21.09 -7.96 1.30
N GLN A 408 -20.32 -7.89 0.21
CA GLN A 408 -19.82 -9.08 -0.49
C GLN A 408 -19.04 -10.00 0.46
N VAL A 409 -18.07 -9.44 1.16
CA VAL A 409 -17.25 -10.21 2.11
C VAL A 409 -18.10 -10.77 3.23
N PHE A 410 -19.04 -10.00 3.76
CA PHE A 410 -19.97 -10.41 4.81
C PHE A 410 -20.88 -11.55 4.37
N GLN A 411 -21.49 -11.47 3.18
CA GLN A 411 -22.37 -12.53 2.69
C GLN A 411 -21.62 -13.84 2.42
N VAL A 412 -20.38 -13.77 1.94
CA VAL A 412 -19.51 -14.97 1.81
C VAL A 412 -19.15 -15.52 3.18
N TYR A 413 -18.79 -14.64 4.14
CA TYR A 413 -18.51 -15.03 5.52
C TYR A 413 -19.70 -15.74 6.17
N LYS A 414 -20.93 -15.25 6.02
CA LYS A 414 -22.14 -15.91 6.55
C LYS A 414 -22.32 -17.33 6.05
N LYS A 415 -21.97 -17.61 4.80
CA LYS A 415 -22.05 -18.95 4.21
C LYS A 415 -20.92 -19.88 4.67
N THR A 416 -19.72 -19.34 4.93
CA THR A 416 -18.49 -20.13 5.04
C THR A 416 -17.82 -20.07 6.41
N ASN A 417 -18.20 -19.09 7.24
CA ASN A 417 -17.58 -18.74 8.53
C ASN A 417 -16.06 -18.44 8.42
N THR A 418 -15.60 -17.97 7.24
CA THR A 418 -14.21 -17.63 7.01
C THR A 418 -14.03 -16.59 5.90
N PHE A 419 -12.78 -16.28 5.58
CA PHE A 419 -12.38 -15.26 4.61
C PHE A 419 -11.53 -15.88 3.50
N PHE A 420 -11.55 -15.21 2.33
CA PHE A 420 -10.84 -15.66 1.16
C PHE A 420 -9.93 -14.55 0.62
N GLU A 421 -8.90 -14.94 -0.10
CA GLU A 421 -7.90 -14.05 -0.66
C GLU A 421 -8.50 -12.99 -1.59
N TYR A 422 -9.50 -13.36 -2.39
CA TYR A 422 -10.29 -12.50 -3.29
C TYR A 422 -11.66 -13.11 -3.56
N TYR A 423 -12.54 -12.34 -4.20
CA TYR A 423 -13.95 -12.67 -4.38
C TYR A 423 -14.39 -12.59 -5.84
N ALA A 424 -15.51 -13.24 -6.16
CA ALA A 424 -16.08 -13.24 -7.51
C ALA A 424 -16.85 -11.94 -7.78
N PRO A 425 -16.69 -11.29 -8.95
CA PRO A 425 -17.36 -10.02 -9.25
C PRO A 425 -18.84 -10.16 -9.59
N GLU A 426 -19.32 -11.33 -10.04
CA GLU A 426 -20.69 -11.53 -10.52
C GLU A 426 -21.56 -12.40 -9.60
N SER A 427 -20.97 -12.96 -8.55
CA SER A 427 -21.69 -13.81 -7.59
C SER A 427 -21.15 -13.62 -6.19
N THR A 428 -22.01 -13.89 -5.20
CA THR A 428 -21.64 -13.84 -3.77
C THR A 428 -20.92 -15.14 -3.39
N GLU A 429 -19.74 -15.33 -3.95
CA GLU A 429 -18.88 -16.50 -3.79
C GLU A 429 -17.41 -16.05 -3.68
N PRO A 430 -16.51 -16.89 -3.11
CA PRO A 430 -15.07 -16.68 -3.25
C PRO A 430 -14.66 -16.59 -4.73
N GLY A 431 -13.56 -15.91 -5.02
CA GLY A 431 -12.95 -15.97 -6.33
C GLY A 431 -12.51 -17.41 -6.68
N PHE A 432 -12.44 -17.70 -7.97
CA PHE A 432 -12.05 -19.04 -8.44
C PHE A 432 -10.67 -19.43 -7.93
N MET A 433 -10.57 -20.50 -7.13
CA MET A 433 -9.36 -20.98 -6.45
C MET A 433 -8.78 -20.01 -5.39
N ALA A 434 -9.55 -19.02 -4.93
CA ALA A 434 -9.11 -18.12 -3.87
C ALA A 434 -8.74 -18.92 -2.60
N ARG A 435 -7.63 -18.54 -1.97
CA ARG A 435 -7.15 -19.16 -0.73
C ARG A 435 -8.13 -18.88 0.40
N LYS A 436 -8.45 -19.94 1.14
CA LYS A 436 -9.34 -19.94 2.30
C LYS A 436 -8.57 -19.59 3.59
N ASP A 437 -9.30 -19.16 4.62
CA ASP A 437 -8.78 -18.78 5.94
C ASP A 437 -7.76 -17.63 5.85
N PHE A 438 -8.00 -16.71 4.89
CA PHE A 438 -7.07 -15.67 4.51
C PHE A 438 -7.36 -14.34 5.24
N ILE A 439 -6.69 -14.12 6.36
CA ILE A 439 -6.46 -12.80 6.98
C ILE A 439 -4.97 -12.47 6.83
N GLY A 440 -4.62 -12.26 5.61
CA GLY A 440 -3.82 -11.33 4.87
C GLY A 440 -4.56 -10.01 4.67
N TRP A 441 -4.50 -9.45 3.48
CA TRP A 441 -5.20 -8.19 3.16
C TRP A 441 -6.73 -8.22 3.34
N THR A 442 -7.36 -9.40 3.36
CA THR A 442 -8.83 -9.47 3.55
C THR A 442 -9.29 -8.95 4.90
N GLY A 443 -8.40 -8.84 5.89
CA GLY A 443 -8.69 -8.12 7.13
C GLY A 443 -9.11 -6.66 6.94
N LEU A 444 -8.81 -6.06 5.77
CA LEU A 444 -9.26 -4.72 5.41
C LEU A 444 -10.78 -4.58 5.46
N ALA A 445 -11.53 -5.51 4.88
CA ALA A 445 -12.99 -5.43 4.83
C ALA A 445 -13.62 -5.48 6.25
N PRO A 446 -13.44 -6.55 7.05
CA PRO A 446 -14.08 -6.65 8.34
C PRO A 446 -13.55 -5.68 9.40
N ILE A 447 -12.35 -5.11 9.23
CA ILE A 447 -11.72 -4.27 10.26
C ILE A 447 -11.61 -2.81 9.78
N ALA A 448 -10.81 -2.52 8.75
CA ALA A 448 -10.58 -1.15 8.33
C ALA A 448 -11.82 -0.51 7.69
N GLU A 449 -12.48 -1.20 6.75
CA GLU A 449 -13.70 -0.66 6.12
C GLU A 449 -14.84 -0.50 7.12
N LEU A 450 -14.99 -1.44 8.07
CA LEU A 450 -15.98 -1.29 9.15
C LEU A 450 -15.73 0.00 9.94
N ILE A 451 -14.51 0.26 10.35
CA ILE A 451 -14.16 1.43 11.17
C ILE A 451 -14.25 2.72 10.33
N GLU A 452 -13.63 2.73 9.13
CA GLU A 452 -13.35 3.96 8.38
C GLU A 452 -14.50 4.40 7.46
N PHE A 453 -15.30 3.44 6.95
CA PHE A 453 -16.35 3.70 5.95
C PHE A 453 -17.75 3.36 6.42
N ILE A 454 -17.93 2.30 7.21
CA ILE A 454 -19.26 1.91 7.71
C ILE A 454 -19.60 2.74 8.95
N ILE A 455 -18.81 2.64 10.02
CA ILE A 455 -18.92 3.49 11.22
C ILE A 455 -18.46 4.91 10.89
N GLY A 456 -17.40 5.05 10.08
CA GLY A 456 -16.97 6.30 9.49
C GLY A 456 -15.92 7.07 10.30
N ILE A 457 -15.16 6.41 11.17
CA ILE A 457 -14.17 7.05 12.06
C ILE A 457 -12.77 6.97 11.47
N ARG A 458 -12.09 8.13 11.35
CA ARG A 458 -10.70 8.25 10.92
C ARG A 458 -9.96 9.25 11.80
N GLY A 459 -8.81 8.83 12.33
CA GLY A 459 -7.96 9.66 13.17
C GLY A 459 -6.72 10.16 12.43
N ASP A 460 -6.35 11.40 12.74
CA ASP A 460 -5.09 12.04 12.35
C ASP A 460 -4.52 12.72 13.59
N TYR A 461 -3.62 12.02 14.26
CA TYR A 461 -3.02 12.51 15.49
C TYR A 461 -2.00 13.63 15.24
N THR A 462 -1.35 13.65 14.08
CA THR A 462 -0.41 14.72 13.74
C THR A 462 -1.12 16.08 13.68
N ASN A 463 -2.39 16.08 13.27
CA ASN A 463 -3.28 17.25 13.26
C ASN A 463 -4.23 17.29 14.49
N LYS A 464 -4.05 16.40 15.48
CA LYS A 464 -4.93 16.31 16.65
C LYS A 464 -6.41 16.26 16.29
N LYS A 465 -6.79 15.46 15.30
CA LYS A 465 -8.12 15.48 14.70
C LYS A 465 -8.68 14.07 14.52
N ILE A 466 -9.95 13.88 14.87
CA ILE A 466 -10.74 12.72 14.45
C ILE A 466 -11.90 13.23 13.61
N VAL A 467 -12.10 12.62 12.45
CA VAL A 467 -13.27 12.84 11.59
C VAL A 467 -14.22 11.66 11.73
N TRP A 468 -15.48 11.93 11.99
CA TRP A 468 -16.54 10.93 12.05
C TRP A 468 -17.61 11.24 11.01
N ASP A 469 -17.59 10.50 9.90
CA ASP A 469 -18.65 10.54 8.88
C ASP A 469 -19.83 9.67 9.37
N LEU A 470 -20.70 10.26 10.16
CA LEU A 470 -21.78 9.59 10.86
C LEU A 470 -22.98 9.37 9.95
N ASN A 471 -22.90 8.35 9.09
CA ASN A 471 -23.95 8.00 8.12
C ASN A 471 -24.97 7.01 8.66
N LEU A 472 -24.62 6.19 9.65
CA LEU A 472 -25.51 5.21 10.26
C LEU A 472 -26.60 5.89 11.10
N THR A 473 -27.82 5.36 11.06
CA THR A 473 -28.95 5.84 11.86
C THR A 473 -29.14 5.06 13.16
N GLU A 474 -28.67 3.83 13.22
CA GLU A 474 -28.63 3.00 14.41
C GLU A 474 -27.63 3.56 15.43
N ALA A 475 -27.75 3.17 16.69
CA ALA A 475 -26.71 3.46 17.67
C ALA A 475 -25.40 2.78 17.25
N ASN A 476 -24.33 3.57 17.12
CA ASN A 476 -23.06 3.10 16.59
C ASN A 476 -21.87 3.83 17.20
N GLY A 477 -20.67 3.32 16.96
CA GLY A 477 -19.44 3.92 17.45
C GLY A 477 -18.31 2.92 17.63
N ILE A 478 -17.36 3.26 18.49
CA ILE A 478 -16.20 2.41 18.77
C ILE A 478 -15.71 2.66 20.20
N GLU A 479 -15.33 1.62 20.91
CA GLU A 479 -14.60 1.71 22.18
C GLU A 479 -13.14 1.38 21.93
N ARG A 480 -12.23 2.01 22.70
CA ARG A 480 -10.78 1.77 22.68
C ARG A 480 -10.11 2.04 21.33
N TYR A 481 -10.61 3.04 20.58
CA TYR A 481 -9.94 3.47 19.34
C TYR A 481 -8.55 4.04 19.67
N PRO A 482 -7.46 3.50 19.09
CA PRO A 482 -6.11 3.99 19.35
C PRO A 482 -5.85 5.31 18.61
N PHE A 483 -5.36 6.32 19.33
CA PHE A 483 -5.14 7.66 18.79
C PHE A 483 -3.93 8.32 19.45
N GLY A 484 -2.84 8.41 18.72
CA GLY A 484 -1.54 8.88 19.23
C GLY A 484 -0.81 7.84 20.09
N PRO A 485 0.33 8.20 20.69
CA PRO A 485 1.19 7.26 21.41
C PRO A 485 0.50 6.54 22.58
N GLU A 486 -0.33 7.25 23.36
CA GLU A 486 -0.99 6.74 24.56
C GLU A 486 -2.52 6.92 24.55
N GLY A 487 -3.06 7.53 23.48
CA GLY A 487 -4.47 7.87 23.40
C GLY A 487 -5.37 6.65 23.17
N LEU A 488 -6.45 6.58 23.96
CA LEU A 488 -7.58 5.69 23.76
C LEU A 488 -8.86 6.52 23.76
N VAL A 489 -9.64 6.36 22.70
CA VAL A 489 -10.87 7.14 22.48
C VAL A 489 -12.04 6.21 22.35
N THR A 490 -13.10 6.51 23.06
CA THR A 490 -14.43 5.91 22.92
C THR A 490 -15.36 6.95 22.32
N LEU A 491 -16.01 6.61 21.21
CA LEU A 491 -16.98 7.43 20.50
C LEU A 491 -18.29 6.66 20.40
N LYS A 492 -19.40 7.24 20.86
CA LYS A 492 -20.75 6.62 20.81
C LYS A 492 -21.76 7.63 20.31
N ALA A 493 -22.57 7.24 19.34
CA ALA A 493 -23.73 7.99 18.88
C ALA A 493 -25.01 7.20 19.14
N ASN A 494 -26.02 7.89 19.65
CA ASN A 494 -27.34 7.30 19.84
C ASN A 494 -28.07 7.10 18.50
N GLY A 495 -29.03 6.18 18.48
CA GLY A 495 -29.88 5.96 17.32
C GLY A 495 -30.68 7.23 16.93
N ARG A 496 -30.85 7.44 15.63
CA ARG A 496 -31.52 8.58 15.00
C ARG A 496 -32.62 8.11 14.06
N ARG A 497 -33.63 8.94 13.80
CA ARG A 497 -34.68 8.63 12.84
C ARG A 497 -34.25 8.79 11.39
N SER A 498 -33.31 9.72 11.17
CA SER A 498 -32.78 10.07 9.85
C SER A 498 -31.29 10.39 9.97
N ALA A 499 -30.53 10.16 8.92
CA ALA A 499 -29.11 10.56 8.83
C ALA A 499 -28.90 12.08 8.94
N ALA A 500 -29.92 12.89 8.62
CA ALA A 500 -29.88 14.34 8.73
C ALA A 500 -30.19 14.88 10.14
N ASP A 501 -30.68 14.04 11.05
CA ASP A 501 -30.96 14.45 12.43
C ASP A 501 -29.65 14.67 13.19
N LYS A 502 -29.61 15.71 14.05
CA LYS A 502 -28.45 15.96 14.89
C LYS A 502 -28.17 14.76 15.81
N PRO A 503 -26.95 14.19 15.75
CA PRO A 503 -26.58 13.11 16.66
C PRO A 503 -26.42 13.60 18.10
N LYS A 504 -26.67 12.72 19.06
CA LYS A 504 -26.19 12.86 20.43
C LYS A 504 -24.94 12.00 20.56
N ILE A 505 -23.82 12.62 20.90
CA ILE A 505 -22.52 11.98 20.89
C ILE A 505 -21.92 12.00 22.30
N GLU A 506 -21.50 10.82 22.74
CA GLU A 506 -20.72 10.63 23.96
C GLU A 506 -19.28 10.30 23.55
N VAL A 507 -18.32 11.02 24.15
CA VAL A 507 -16.87 10.79 23.95
C VAL A 507 -16.22 10.60 25.29
N GLU A 508 -15.41 9.55 25.41
CA GLU A 508 -14.49 9.36 26.52
C GLU A 508 -13.08 9.20 25.96
N SER A 509 -12.15 10.05 26.44
CA SER A 509 -10.77 10.09 25.91
C SER A 509 -9.79 10.42 27.03
N ASN A 510 -8.58 9.89 26.93
CA ASN A 510 -7.46 10.29 27.79
C ASN A 510 -6.53 11.32 27.14
N VAL A 511 -6.88 11.83 25.96
CA VAL A 511 -6.13 12.85 25.20
C VAL A 511 -7.09 13.89 24.63
N ASP A 512 -6.58 15.10 24.41
CA ASP A 512 -7.30 16.19 23.78
C ASP A 512 -7.22 16.09 22.25
N PHE A 513 -8.34 16.41 21.58
CA PHE A 513 -8.38 16.47 20.11
C PHE A 513 -9.60 17.24 19.60
N GLN A 514 -9.59 17.57 18.31
CA GLN A 514 -10.72 18.13 17.60
C GLN A 514 -11.54 16.99 16.96
N LEU A 515 -12.83 16.90 17.31
CA LEU A 515 -13.78 15.97 16.69
C LEU A 515 -14.59 16.70 15.63
N VAL A 516 -14.44 16.30 14.37
CA VAL A 516 -15.27 16.78 13.25
C VAL A 516 -16.31 15.71 12.94
N VAL A 517 -17.59 16.06 13.07
CA VAL A 517 -18.72 15.16 12.81
C VAL A 517 -19.47 15.62 11.57
N ARG A 518 -19.61 14.73 10.59
CA ARG A 518 -20.37 14.96 9.37
C ARG A 518 -21.62 14.09 9.36
N TYR A 519 -22.77 14.70 9.17
CA TYR A 519 -24.06 14.00 9.13
C TYR A 519 -25.04 14.72 8.21
N GLY A 520 -25.76 13.98 7.35
CA GLY A 520 -26.48 14.59 6.25
C GLY A 520 -25.59 15.52 5.43
N ASP A 521 -26.02 16.77 5.24
CA ASP A 521 -25.23 17.83 4.57
C ASP A 521 -24.53 18.79 5.56
N LYS A 522 -24.40 18.38 6.84
CA LYS A 522 -23.86 19.21 7.92
C LYS A 522 -22.51 18.71 8.38
N GLU A 523 -21.68 19.67 8.81
CA GLU A 523 -20.41 19.42 9.50
C GLU A 523 -20.40 20.25 10.79
N GLU A 524 -20.16 19.61 11.92
CA GLU A 524 -19.97 20.27 13.22
C GLU A 524 -18.60 19.88 13.78
N THR A 525 -17.95 20.83 14.45
CA THR A 525 -16.62 20.63 15.05
C THR A 525 -16.69 20.87 16.55
N PHE A 526 -16.18 19.92 17.32
CA PHE A 526 -16.17 19.93 18.77
C PHE A 526 -14.75 19.85 19.30
N GLN A 527 -14.45 20.58 20.37
CA GLN A 527 -13.20 20.40 21.11
C GLN A 527 -13.44 19.34 22.19
N VAL A 528 -12.75 18.21 22.06
CA VAL A 528 -12.73 17.14 23.08
C VAL A 528 -11.56 17.41 24.01
N VAL A 529 -11.82 17.38 25.32
CA VAL A 529 -10.79 17.40 26.38
C VAL A 529 -10.72 16.04 27.06
N ALA A 530 -9.58 15.72 27.63
CA ALA A 530 -9.42 14.45 28.36
C ALA A 530 -10.49 14.29 29.42
N GLY A 531 -11.15 13.12 29.46
CA GLY A 531 -12.32 12.82 30.27
C GLY A 531 -13.56 12.52 29.44
N LYS A 532 -14.73 12.73 30.04
CA LYS A 532 -16.06 12.50 29.41
C LYS A 532 -16.59 13.81 28.83
N ASN A 533 -17.00 13.76 27.57
CA ASN A 533 -17.62 14.86 26.84
C ASN A 533 -18.95 14.40 26.24
N ASN A 534 -19.92 15.32 26.13
CA ASN A 534 -21.25 15.07 25.53
C ASN A 534 -21.59 16.22 24.57
N PHE A 535 -22.04 15.89 23.36
CA PHE A 535 -22.33 16.87 22.30
C PHE A 535 -23.73 16.65 21.69
#